data_44dbfd8dfd5cd06bff2ff3e6c11b7741
#
_entry.id   44dbfd8dfd5cd06bff2ff3e6c11b7741
#
_cell.length_a   1.000
_cell.length_b   1.000
_cell.length_c   1.000
_cell.angle_alpha   90.00
_cell.angle_beta   90.00
_cell.angle_gamma   90.00
#
_symmetry.space_group_name_H-M   'P 1'
#
loop_
_entity.id
_entity.type
_entity.pdbx_description
1 polymer ?
#
loop_
_entity_poly.entity_id
_entity_poly.type
_entity_poly.pdbx_seq_one_letter_code
_entity_poly.pdbx_strand_id
1 'polypeptide(L)'
;EPYVCIAAQSSSQAKYWNNGSGWLNVVKHLKAKGYRVLCIDRENVYGMKSRFNIIPYGAEDFTGKLPLQERIDLLAQADFFVGLSSGLSWLANGVGIPVVLISGFTLPLNEFATPYRVINYHVCNGCWNDTQIVFDHKDFEWCPRLKGTERQYECSRYIMPEAVNKVIDRLMADHRLDPLAAEAGKGKAKAVATKKKQELIKK
;
A
#
# COMPACT_ATOMS: atom_id res chain seq x y z
N GLU A 1 -10.02 13.95 8.03
CA GLU A 1 -8.56 13.86 7.82
C GLU A 1 -8.25 13.06 6.57
N PRO A 2 -7.27 13.48 5.76
CA PRO A 2 -6.86 12.73 4.58
C PRO A 2 -6.25 11.39 4.97
N TYR A 3 -6.47 10.36 4.15
CA TYR A 3 -5.95 9.03 4.41
C TYR A 3 -5.52 8.28 3.15
N VAL A 4 -4.65 7.33 3.37
CA VAL A 4 -4.17 6.39 2.37
C VAL A 4 -4.55 4.98 2.82
N CYS A 5 -5.05 4.16 1.90
CA CYS A 5 -5.28 2.75 2.15
C CYS A 5 -4.04 1.94 1.78
N ILE A 6 -3.70 0.96 2.61
CA ILE A 6 -2.64 -0.01 2.32
C ILE A 6 -3.16 -1.45 2.42
N ALA A 7 -2.57 -2.35 1.64
CA ALA A 7 -2.76 -3.79 1.79
C ALA A 7 -1.40 -4.51 1.72
N ALA A 8 -1.07 -5.17 2.82
CA ALA A 8 0.22 -5.81 3.03
C ALA A 8 0.19 -7.33 2.83
N GLN A 9 -1.00 -7.92 2.63
CA GLN A 9 -1.19 -9.36 2.59
C GLN A 9 -1.53 -9.89 1.20
N SER A 10 -1.23 -11.17 0.98
CA SER A 10 -1.56 -11.90 -0.24
C SER A 10 -1.71 -13.40 0.04
N SER A 11 -2.17 -14.15 -0.94
CA SER A 11 -2.40 -15.60 -0.84
C SER A 11 -1.13 -16.46 -0.87
N SER A 12 0.04 -15.89 -1.16
CA SER A 12 1.33 -16.59 -1.20
C SER A 12 2.43 -15.67 -0.70
N GLN A 13 3.38 -16.21 0.10
CA GLN A 13 4.49 -15.44 0.65
C GLN A 13 5.36 -14.79 -0.45
N ALA A 14 5.48 -15.38 -1.62
CA ALA A 14 6.21 -14.81 -2.75
C ALA A 14 5.64 -13.47 -3.24
N LYS A 15 4.35 -13.23 -3.01
CA LYS A 15 3.68 -11.96 -3.37
C LYS A 15 3.84 -10.87 -2.31
N TYR A 16 4.24 -11.23 -1.08
CA TYR A 16 4.45 -10.23 -0.03
C TYR A 16 5.68 -9.37 -0.32
N TRP A 17 5.65 -8.18 0.20
CA TRP A 17 6.86 -7.38 0.28
C TRP A 17 7.73 -7.88 1.44
N ASN A 18 8.67 -8.76 1.12
CA ASN A 18 9.48 -9.49 2.10
C ASN A 18 10.65 -8.66 2.68
N ASN A 19 10.69 -7.34 2.46
CA ASN A 19 11.63 -6.44 3.11
C ASN A 19 11.21 -6.23 4.58
N GLY A 20 12.07 -6.60 5.52
CA GLY A 20 11.72 -6.62 6.95
C GLY A 20 11.39 -5.25 7.56
N SER A 21 11.85 -4.15 6.96
CA SER A 21 11.55 -2.78 7.41
C SER A 21 10.64 -2.01 6.45
N GLY A 22 10.28 -2.63 5.32
CA GLY A 22 9.60 -1.96 4.21
C GLY A 22 8.32 -1.25 4.63
N TRP A 23 7.36 -2.00 5.11
CA TRP A 23 6.06 -1.44 5.52
C TRP A 23 6.17 -0.45 6.67
N LEU A 24 7.03 -0.71 7.67
CA LEU A 24 7.25 0.23 8.77
C LEU A 24 7.73 1.60 8.28
N ASN A 25 8.68 1.61 7.32
CA ASN A 25 9.20 2.85 6.77
C ASN A 25 8.17 3.58 5.90
N VAL A 26 7.38 2.85 5.11
CA VAL A 26 6.28 3.44 4.31
C VAL A 26 5.22 4.06 5.21
N VAL A 27 4.77 3.36 6.25
CA VAL A 27 3.79 3.91 7.21
C VAL A 27 4.32 5.17 7.90
N LYS A 28 5.59 5.15 8.36
CA LYS A 28 6.23 6.34 8.94
C LYS A 28 6.30 7.50 7.96
N HIS A 29 6.66 7.23 6.71
CA HIS A 29 6.74 8.24 5.65
C HIS A 29 5.38 8.88 5.38
N LEU A 30 4.33 8.08 5.20
CA LEU A 30 2.96 8.58 4.98
C LEU A 30 2.45 9.41 6.15
N LYS A 31 2.69 8.96 7.40
CA LYS A 31 2.31 9.73 8.59
C LYS A 31 3.05 11.06 8.71
N ALA A 32 4.34 11.08 8.35
CA ALA A 32 5.12 12.32 8.30
C ALA A 32 4.61 13.31 7.24
N LYS A 33 3.92 12.82 6.20
CA LYS A 33 3.23 13.65 5.19
C LYS A 33 1.83 14.13 5.65
N GLY A 34 1.36 13.73 6.83
CA GLY A 34 0.06 14.13 7.36
C GLY A 34 -1.09 13.17 7.06
N TYR A 35 -0.81 11.95 6.59
CA TYR A 35 -1.84 10.96 6.32
C TYR A 35 -2.16 10.08 7.51
N ARG A 36 -3.43 9.75 7.70
CA ARG A 36 -3.82 8.50 8.33
C ARG A 36 -3.52 7.35 7.37
N VAL A 37 -3.10 6.21 7.92
CA VAL A 37 -2.75 5.03 7.10
C VAL A 37 -3.63 3.86 7.52
N LEU A 38 -4.57 3.48 6.66
CA LEU A 38 -5.56 2.44 6.94
C LEU A 38 -5.14 1.13 6.28
N CYS A 39 -4.89 0.10 7.09
CA CYS A 39 -4.64 -1.25 6.58
C CYS A 39 -5.97 -1.95 6.33
N ILE A 40 -6.28 -2.25 5.07
CA ILE A 40 -7.57 -2.76 4.64
C ILE A 40 -7.54 -4.23 4.21
N ASP A 41 -6.56 -5.00 4.64
CA ASP A 41 -6.47 -6.42 4.37
C ASP A 41 -7.70 -7.19 4.89
N ARG A 42 -7.86 -8.42 4.44
CA ARG A 42 -8.97 -9.26 4.90
C ARG A 42 -8.83 -9.72 6.34
N GLU A 43 -7.60 -9.98 6.78
CA GLU A 43 -7.28 -10.49 8.11
C GLU A 43 -6.22 -9.58 8.75
N ASN A 44 -6.26 -9.40 10.06
CA ASN A 44 -5.23 -8.65 10.78
C ASN A 44 -3.93 -9.46 10.92
N VAL A 45 -4.04 -10.78 10.90
CA VAL A 45 -2.90 -11.71 10.86
C VAL A 45 -3.19 -12.77 9.80
N TYR A 46 -2.26 -12.95 8.86
CA TYR A 46 -2.38 -13.99 7.86
C TYR A 46 -1.03 -14.67 7.59
N GLY A 47 -1.06 -15.98 7.41
CA GLY A 47 0.12 -16.77 7.11
C GLY A 47 -0.12 -18.25 7.30
N MET A 48 0.89 -19.04 7.00
CA MET A 48 0.87 -20.50 7.17
C MET A 48 2.23 -20.99 7.68
N LYS A 49 2.21 -22.12 8.36
CA LYS A 49 3.41 -22.76 8.93
C LYS A 49 4.11 -21.83 9.94
N SER A 50 5.33 -21.43 9.64
CA SER A 50 6.15 -20.57 10.50
C SER A 50 6.13 -19.09 10.11
N ARG A 51 5.44 -18.72 9.03
CA ARG A 51 5.40 -17.36 8.52
C ARG A 51 4.02 -16.75 8.71
N PHE A 52 3.96 -15.74 9.56
CA PHE A 52 2.77 -14.93 9.80
C PHE A 52 3.07 -13.47 9.51
N ASN A 53 2.18 -12.83 8.80
CA ASN A 53 2.24 -11.41 8.47
C ASN A 53 1.12 -10.71 9.22
N ILE A 54 1.47 -9.65 9.91
CA ILE A 54 0.54 -8.80 10.69
C ILE A 54 0.37 -7.46 9.97
N ILE A 55 -0.62 -6.68 10.38
CA ILE A 55 -0.75 -5.30 9.91
C ILE A 55 0.53 -4.52 10.24
N PRO A 56 0.99 -3.65 9.32
CA PRO A 56 2.17 -2.83 9.55
C PRO A 56 2.04 -1.96 10.79
N TYR A 57 3.08 -1.95 11.63
CA TYR A 57 3.10 -1.12 12.83
C TYR A 57 2.86 0.36 12.52
N GLY A 58 1.92 0.96 13.24
CA GLY A 58 1.53 2.35 13.06
C GLY A 58 0.40 2.58 12.04
N ALA A 59 0.02 1.56 11.26
CA ALA A 59 -1.21 1.61 10.48
C ALA A 59 -2.43 1.36 11.39
N GLU A 60 -3.57 1.95 11.01
CA GLU A 60 -4.86 1.72 11.67
C GLU A 60 -5.48 0.41 11.14
N ASP A 61 -6.08 -0.37 12.04
CA ASP A 61 -6.73 -1.63 11.69
C ASP A 61 -8.12 -1.39 11.07
N PHE A 62 -8.21 -1.52 9.76
CA PHE A 62 -9.44 -1.54 8.97
C PHE A 62 -9.60 -2.89 8.26
N THR A 63 -9.01 -3.94 8.83
CA THR A 63 -9.12 -5.31 8.32
C THR A 63 -10.51 -5.89 8.59
N GLY A 64 -10.82 -7.04 8.00
CA GLY A 64 -12.06 -7.79 8.23
C GLY A 64 -12.73 -8.24 6.94
N LYS A 65 -13.72 -9.11 7.09
CA LYS A 65 -14.56 -9.61 5.98
C LYS A 65 -15.71 -8.64 5.69
N LEU A 66 -15.38 -7.41 5.32
CA LEU A 66 -16.38 -6.40 4.98
C LEU A 66 -17.02 -6.67 3.61
N PRO A 67 -18.28 -6.27 3.42
CA PRO A 67 -18.91 -6.25 2.10
C PRO A 67 -18.05 -5.50 1.08
N LEU A 68 -18.08 -5.96 -0.17
CA LEU A 68 -17.28 -5.36 -1.23
C LEU A 68 -17.60 -3.86 -1.41
N GLN A 69 -18.88 -3.49 -1.26
CA GLN A 69 -19.31 -2.09 -1.39
C GLN A 69 -18.63 -1.19 -0.34
N GLU A 70 -18.56 -1.62 0.90
CA GLU A 70 -17.88 -0.85 1.95
C GLU A 70 -16.38 -0.66 1.67
N ARG A 71 -15.73 -1.67 1.05
CA ARG A 71 -14.34 -1.55 0.58
C ARG A 71 -14.21 -0.54 -0.56
N ILE A 72 -15.16 -0.54 -1.50
CA ILE A 72 -15.21 0.42 -2.60
C ILE A 72 -15.39 1.83 -2.06
N ASP A 73 -16.34 2.03 -1.14
CA ASP A 73 -16.63 3.34 -0.55
C ASP A 73 -15.42 3.89 0.24
N LEU A 74 -14.74 3.01 0.98
CA LEU A 74 -13.52 3.37 1.69
C LEU A 74 -12.38 3.75 0.72
N LEU A 75 -12.19 2.99 -0.34
CA LEU A 75 -11.17 3.28 -1.36
C LEU A 75 -11.49 4.56 -2.11
N ALA A 76 -12.75 4.78 -2.50
CA ALA A 76 -13.17 5.97 -3.25
C ALA A 76 -12.90 7.31 -2.54
N GLN A 77 -12.74 7.30 -1.22
CA GLN A 77 -12.45 8.47 -0.42
C GLN A 77 -10.97 8.58 -0.02
N ALA A 78 -10.15 7.57 -0.35
CA ALA A 78 -8.71 7.61 -0.11
C ALA A 78 -8.00 8.45 -1.18
N ASP A 79 -6.94 9.16 -0.80
CA ASP A 79 -6.16 9.93 -1.77
C ASP A 79 -5.41 9.01 -2.75
N PHE A 80 -4.94 7.87 -2.28
CA PHE A 80 -4.33 6.81 -3.08
C PHE A 80 -4.22 5.50 -2.29
N PHE A 81 -3.74 4.46 -2.97
CA PHE A 81 -3.54 3.13 -2.41
C PHE A 81 -2.08 2.68 -2.57
N VAL A 82 -1.53 1.98 -1.57
CA VAL A 82 -0.23 1.31 -1.66
C VAL A 82 -0.41 -0.17 -1.37
N GLY A 83 -0.02 -1.03 -2.30
CA GLY A 83 -0.20 -2.46 -2.11
C GLY A 83 0.64 -3.35 -3.01
N LEU A 84 0.31 -4.62 -2.93
CA LEU A 84 0.97 -5.72 -3.63
C LEU A 84 0.22 -6.08 -4.91
N SER A 85 0.79 -6.93 -5.75
CA SER A 85 0.09 -7.56 -6.87
C SER A 85 -1.01 -8.51 -6.38
N SER A 86 -2.13 -7.95 -5.93
CA SER A 86 -3.25 -8.67 -5.30
C SER A 86 -4.60 -8.02 -5.60
N GLY A 87 -5.69 -8.70 -5.23
CA GLY A 87 -7.06 -8.26 -5.54
C GLY A 87 -7.40 -6.85 -5.05
N LEU A 88 -6.90 -6.41 -3.88
CA LEU A 88 -7.17 -5.06 -3.37
C LEU A 88 -6.53 -3.96 -4.23
N SER A 89 -5.35 -4.20 -4.81
CA SER A 89 -4.74 -3.27 -5.76
C SER A 89 -5.54 -3.16 -7.06
N TRP A 90 -6.09 -4.27 -7.56
CA TRP A 90 -7.01 -4.28 -8.70
C TRP A 90 -8.31 -3.54 -8.38
N LEU A 91 -8.84 -3.73 -7.17
CA LEU A 91 -10.04 -3.02 -6.73
C LEU A 91 -9.80 -1.52 -6.65
N ALA A 92 -8.69 -1.08 -6.05
CA ALA A 92 -8.31 0.33 -5.96
C ALA A 92 -8.14 0.96 -7.34
N ASN A 93 -7.48 0.26 -8.28
CA ASN A 93 -7.39 0.70 -9.66
C ASN A 93 -8.77 0.78 -10.35
N GLY A 94 -9.65 -0.20 -10.11
CA GLY A 94 -11.01 -0.23 -10.65
C GLY A 94 -11.91 0.89 -10.11
N VAL A 95 -11.68 1.31 -8.86
CA VAL A 95 -12.34 2.49 -8.25
C VAL A 95 -11.82 3.81 -8.86
N GLY A 96 -10.64 3.79 -9.48
CA GLY A 96 -10.05 4.93 -10.17
C GLY A 96 -9.12 5.79 -9.32
N ILE A 97 -8.71 5.33 -8.13
CA ILE A 97 -7.71 6.04 -7.33
C ILE A 97 -6.29 5.66 -7.77
N PRO A 98 -5.29 6.54 -7.59
CA PRO A 98 -3.90 6.23 -7.89
C PRO A 98 -3.39 5.05 -7.05
N VAL A 99 -2.59 4.16 -7.67
CA VAL A 99 -2.07 2.96 -6.99
C VAL A 99 -0.55 2.90 -7.09
N VAL A 100 0.13 2.90 -5.94
CA VAL A 100 1.53 2.49 -5.82
C VAL A 100 1.55 0.97 -5.71
N LEU A 101 2.10 0.29 -6.71
CA LEU A 101 2.12 -1.16 -6.82
C LEU A 101 3.52 -1.71 -6.57
N ILE A 102 3.69 -2.43 -5.46
CA ILE A 102 4.93 -3.15 -5.13
C ILE A 102 4.84 -4.53 -5.75
N SER A 103 5.69 -4.83 -6.71
CA SER A 103 5.64 -6.03 -7.52
C SER A 103 7.02 -6.65 -7.70
N GLY A 104 7.09 -7.95 -7.88
CA GLY A 104 8.32 -8.71 -8.11
C GLY A 104 8.03 -10.15 -8.51
N PHE A 105 6.99 -10.72 -7.94
CA PHE A 105 6.48 -12.04 -8.29
C PHE A 105 5.81 -12.05 -9.68
N THR A 106 5.08 -10.99 -10.00
CA THR A 106 4.35 -10.79 -11.26
C THR A 106 5.04 -9.69 -12.09
N LEU A 107 5.08 -9.85 -13.39
CA LEU A 107 5.56 -8.83 -14.32
C LEU A 107 4.43 -7.87 -14.76
N PRO A 108 4.76 -6.67 -15.23
CA PRO A 108 3.77 -5.65 -15.62
C PRO A 108 2.74 -6.11 -16.63
N LEU A 109 3.07 -7.08 -17.49
CA LEU A 109 2.14 -7.58 -18.52
C LEU A 109 0.89 -8.28 -17.96
N ASN A 110 0.93 -8.73 -16.70
CA ASN A 110 -0.20 -9.37 -16.01
C ASN A 110 -0.85 -8.47 -14.95
N GLU A 111 -0.50 -7.21 -14.95
CA GLU A 111 -1.02 -6.23 -13.99
C GLU A 111 -1.64 -5.04 -14.72
N PHE A 112 -2.51 -4.29 -14.03
CA PHE A 112 -3.03 -3.05 -14.58
C PHE A 112 -1.91 -2.02 -14.83
N ALA A 113 -2.14 -1.11 -15.75
CA ALA A 113 -1.21 -0.04 -16.03
C ALA A 113 -1.18 0.96 -14.85
N THR A 114 0.00 1.22 -14.31
CA THR A 114 0.23 2.29 -13.35
C THR A 114 1.64 2.86 -13.53
N PRO A 115 1.81 4.20 -13.54
CA PRO A 115 3.14 4.81 -13.58
C PRO A 115 3.88 4.65 -12.23
N TYR A 116 3.17 4.25 -11.17
CA TYR A 116 3.68 4.16 -9.79
C TYR A 116 4.02 2.73 -9.38
N ARG A 117 4.55 1.92 -10.32
CA ARG A 117 5.04 0.56 -10.02
C ARG A 117 6.45 0.61 -9.48
N VAL A 118 6.70 -0.22 -8.44
CA VAL A 118 8.03 -0.46 -7.87
C VAL A 118 8.39 -1.91 -8.06
N ILE A 119 9.42 -2.18 -8.87
CA ILE A 119 9.95 -3.51 -9.15
C ILE A 119 11.47 -3.41 -9.25
N ASN A 120 12.17 -4.42 -8.73
CA ASN A 120 13.62 -4.53 -8.86
C ASN A 120 13.97 -5.56 -9.94
N TYR A 121 14.38 -5.07 -11.11
CA TYR A 121 14.78 -5.93 -12.24
C TYR A 121 16.22 -6.48 -12.14
N HIS A 122 17.00 -6.06 -11.14
CA HIS A 122 18.39 -6.51 -10.96
C HIS A 122 18.51 -7.83 -10.18
N VAL A 123 17.39 -8.38 -9.74
CA VAL A 123 17.31 -9.64 -9.00
C VAL A 123 16.33 -10.59 -9.66
N CYS A 124 16.26 -11.85 -9.19
CA CYS A 124 15.26 -12.81 -9.65
C CYS A 124 13.84 -12.22 -9.51
N ASN A 125 13.03 -12.30 -10.54
CA ASN A 125 11.63 -11.84 -10.53
C ASN A 125 10.79 -12.59 -11.58
N GLY A 126 9.46 -12.29 -11.61
CA GLY A 126 8.56 -12.73 -12.68
C GLY A 126 8.24 -14.22 -12.70
N CYS A 127 8.35 -14.94 -11.57
CA CYS A 127 8.05 -16.38 -11.53
C CYS A 127 6.63 -16.72 -11.99
N TRP A 128 5.66 -15.83 -11.74
CA TRP A 128 4.27 -16.01 -12.20
C TRP A 128 4.15 -16.05 -13.73
N ASN A 129 5.03 -15.34 -14.40
CA ASN A 129 5.02 -15.18 -15.85
C ASN A 129 5.94 -16.17 -16.58
N ASP A 130 6.63 -17.03 -15.85
CA ASP A 130 7.50 -18.04 -16.44
C ASP A 130 6.68 -19.26 -16.87
N THR A 131 6.57 -19.47 -18.17
CA THR A 131 5.78 -20.56 -18.77
C THR A 131 6.34 -21.95 -18.49
N GLN A 132 7.59 -22.04 -18.01
CA GLN A 132 8.23 -23.30 -17.64
C GLN A 132 8.03 -23.65 -16.16
N ILE A 133 7.41 -22.76 -15.38
CA ILE A 133 7.21 -22.93 -13.95
C ILE A 133 5.71 -22.98 -13.64
N VAL A 134 5.28 -24.10 -13.07
CA VAL A 134 3.89 -24.26 -12.60
C VAL A 134 3.77 -23.74 -11.17
N PHE A 135 2.81 -22.85 -10.93
CA PHE A 135 2.53 -22.35 -9.60
C PHE A 135 1.90 -23.43 -8.71
N ASP A 136 2.53 -23.73 -7.57
CA ASP A 136 1.99 -24.66 -6.59
C ASP A 136 1.10 -23.92 -5.57
N HIS A 137 -0.21 -24.02 -5.73
CA HIS A 137 -1.20 -23.43 -4.84
C HIS A 137 -1.18 -24.00 -3.41
N LYS A 138 -0.57 -25.17 -3.19
CA LYS A 138 -0.46 -25.82 -1.88
C LYS A 138 0.77 -25.37 -1.10
N ASP A 139 1.74 -24.75 -1.77
CA ASP A 139 2.96 -24.26 -1.15
C ASP A 139 2.88 -22.75 -0.90
N PHE A 140 2.48 -22.37 0.31
CA PHE A 140 2.42 -20.95 0.71
C PHE A 140 3.79 -20.26 0.59
N GLU A 141 4.88 -21.00 0.81
CA GLU A 141 6.25 -20.49 0.72
C GLU A 141 6.88 -20.72 -0.68
N TRP A 142 6.06 -20.89 -1.70
CA TRP A 142 6.51 -21.14 -3.05
C TRP A 142 7.47 -20.06 -3.56
N CYS A 143 8.67 -20.49 -3.92
CA CYS A 143 9.72 -19.68 -4.55
C CYS A 143 10.55 -20.63 -5.42
N PRO A 144 10.10 -20.94 -6.64
CA PRO A 144 10.54 -22.13 -7.40
C PRO A 144 12.03 -22.14 -7.72
N ARG A 145 12.64 -20.97 -7.88
CA ARG A 145 14.05 -20.86 -8.25
C ARG A 145 14.99 -20.78 -7.04
N LEU A 146 14.52 -20.24 -5.90
CA LEU A 146 15.42 -19.83 -4.80
C LEU A 146 14.93 -20.29 -3.42
N LYS A 147 13.89 -21.15 -3.35
CA LYS A 147 13.38 -21.65 -2.07
C LYS A 147 14.49 -22.35 -1.27
N GLY A 148 14.56 -22.05 0.02
CA GLY A 148 15.56 -22.62 0.94
C GLY A 148 16.96 -22.02 0.81
N THR A 149 17.16 -21.02 -0.02
CA THR A 149 18.44 -20.29 -0.13
C THR A 149 18.35 -18.92 0.57
N GLU A 150 19.50 -18.29 0.80
CA GLU A 150 19.56 -16.92 1.33
C GLU A 150 18.91 -15.88 0.38
N ARG A 151 18.78 -16.24 -0.89
CA ARG A 151 18.16 -15.39 -1.92
C ARG A 151 16.65 -15.58 -2.05
N GLN A 152 16.03 -16.42 -1.23
CA GLN A 152 14.58 -16.64 -1.27
C GLN A 152 13.82 -15.34 -1.16
N TYR A 153 12.86 -15.12 -2.06
CA TYR A 153 12.04 -13.90 -2.19
C TYR A 153 12.84 -12.63 -2.49
N GLU A 154 14.02 -12.70 -3.05
CA GLU A 154 14.83 -11.52 -3.37
C GLU A 154 14.08 -10.53 -4.29
N CYS A 155 13.14 -11.01 -5.11
CA CYS A 155 12.29 -10.19 -5.97
C CYS A 155 11.53 -9.08 -5.20
N SER A 156 11.18 -9.32 -3.94
CA SER A 156 10.52 -8.34 -3.08
C SER A 156 11.38 -7.91 -1.90
N ARG A 157 12.28 -8.77 -1.39
CA ARG A 157 13.19 -8.39 -0.30
C ARG A 157 14.08 -7.21 -0.64
N TYR A 158 14.55 -7.14 -1.88
CA TYR A 158 15.44 -6.07 -2.36
C TYR A 158 14.71 -4.94 -3.07
N ILE A 159 13.40 -4.82 -2.91
CA ILE A 159 12.71 -3.57 -3.10
C ILE A 159 12.89 -2.76 -1.82
N MET A 160 13.72 -1.74 -1.88
CA MET A 160 14.06 -0.92 -0.71
C MET A 160 12.94 0.08 -0.41
N PRO A 161 12.65 0.37 0.87
CA PRO A 161 11.58 1.30 1.25
C PRO A 161 11.78 2.71 0.68
N GLU A 162 13.02 3.14 0.49
CA GLU A 162 13.35 4.42 -0.13
C GLU A 162 12.85 4.51 -1.59
N ALA A 163 12.92 3.40 -2.33
CA ALA A 163 12.39 3.34 -3.68
C ALA A 163 10.85 3.47 -3.70
N VAL A 164 10.17 2.84 -2.74
CA VAL A 164 8.71 2.96 -2.58
C VAL A 164 8.33 4.38 -2.17
N ASN A 165 9.00 4.96 -1.17
CA ASN A 165 8.77 6.32 -0.71
C ASN A 165 8.98 7.36 -1.82
N LYS A 166 10.02 7.20 -2.64
CA LYS A 166 10.26 8.06 -3.82
C LYS A 166 9.10 8.00 -4.82
N VAL A 167 8.52 6.82 -5.04
CA VAL A 167 7.36 6.67 -5.93
C VAL A 167 6.10 7.28 -5.31
N ILE A 168 5.91 7.16 -3.98
CA ILE A 168 4.84 7.84 -3.25
C ILE A 168 4.98 9.35 -3.40
N ASP A 169 6.16 9.91 -3.16
CA ASP A 169 6.41 11.36 -3.30
C ASP A 169 6.13 11.85 -4.72
N ARG A 170 6.50 11.07 -5.74
CA ARG A 170 6.17 11.38 -7.14
C ARG A 170 4.67 11.37 -7.38
N LEU A 171 3.94 10.35 -6.90
CA LEU A 171 2.48 10.27 -7.01
C LEU A 171 1.83 11.49 -6.35
N MET A 172 2.27 11.84 -5.14
CA MET A 172 1.74 13.01 -4.43
C MET A 172 1.96 14.31 -5.22
N ALA A 173 3.14 14.48 -5.82
CA ALA A 173 3.46 15.64 -6.67
C ALA A 173 2.58 15.68 -7.93
N ASP A 174 2.47 14.56 -8.65
CA ASP A 174 1.68 14.45 -9.89
C ASP A 174 0.20 14.76 -9.66
N HIS A 175 -0.35 14.37 -8.51
CA HIS A 175 -1.74 14.58 -8.12
C HIS A 175 -1.95 15.82 -7.23
N ARG A 176 -0.90 16.61 -6.94
CA ARG A 176 -0.92 17.82 -6.09
C ARG A 176 -1.51 17.56 -4.70
N LEU A 177 -1.16 16.43 -4.11
CA LEU A 177 -1.61 16.03 -2.79
C LEU A 177 -0.70 16.64 -1.71
N ASP A 178 -1.28 17.45 -0.83
CA ASP A 178 -0.59 18.07 0.31
C ASP A 178 -1.53 18.11 1.54
N PRO A 179 -1.61 17.01 2.30
CA PRO A 179 -2.48 16.92 3.48
C PRO A 179 -2.18 17.97 4.54
N LEU A 180 -0.90 18.30 4.73
CA LEU A 180 -0.48 19.27 5.75
C LEU A 180 -0.94 20.71 5.40
N ALA A 181 -0.84 21.09 4.13
CA ALA A 181 -1.36 22.38 3.67
C ALA A 181 -2.88 22.45 3.74
N ALA A 182 -3.57 21.35 3.42
CA ALA A 182 -5.03 21.27 3.50
C ALA A 182 -5.54 21.43 4.95
N GLU A 183 -4.86 20.87 5.94
CA GLU A 183 -5.21 21.04 7.36
C GLU A 183 -4.90 22.45 7.89
N ALA A 184 -3.77 23.02 7.49
CA ALA A 184 -3.40 24.41 7.84
C ALA A 184 -4.44 25.41 7.30
N GLY A 185 -4.99 25.17 6.11
CA GLY A 185 -6.08 25.96 5.53
C GLY A 185 -7.39 25.88 6.34
N LYS A 186 -7.78 24.68 6.78
CA LYS A 186 -8.96 24.46 7.63
C LYS A 186 -8.82 25.14 9.01
N GLY A 187 -7.63 25.10 9.60
CA GLY A 187 -7.33 25.79 10.86
C GLY A 187 -7.49 27.30 10.77
N LYS A 188 -6.98 27.92 9.69
CA LYS A 188 -7.14 29.35 9.42
C LYS A 188 -8.60 29.73 9.19
N ALA A 189 -9.38 28.97 8.45
CA ALA A 189 -10.79 29.22 8.21
C ALA A 189 -11.62 29.15 9.50
N LYS A 190 -11.35 28.17 10.40
CA LYS A 190 -11.98 28.08 11.72
C LYS A 190 -11.64 29.28 12.61
N ALA A 191 -10.38 29.72 12.63
CA ALA A 191 -9.94 30.87 13.43
C ALA A 191 -10.61 32.19 12.97
N VAL A 192 -10.77 32.39 11.66
CA VAL A 192 -11.46 33.57 11.08
C VAL A 192 -12.96 33.52 11.42
N ALA A 193 -13.60 32.34 11.32
CA ALA A 193 -15.01 32.19 11.66
C ALA A 193 -15.27 32.46 13.15
N THR A 194 -14.38 32.02 14.04
CA THR A 194 -14.48 32.24 15.48
C THR A 194 -14.30 33.73 15.83
N LYS A 195 -13.34 34.44 15.21
CA LYS A 195 -13.17 35.87 15.37
C LYS A 195 -14.41 36.67 14.92
N LYS A 196 -14.97 36.37 13.74
CA LYS A 196 -16.20 37.00 13.25
C LYS A 196 -17.38 36.78 14.20
N LYS A 197 -17.51 35.57 14.77
CA LYS A 197 -18.59 35.27 15.73
C LYS A 197 -18.43 36.04 17.04
N GLN A 198 -17.20 36.21 17.52
CA GLN A 198 -16.91 37.01 18.73
C GLN A 198 -17.11 38.51 18.53
N GLU A 199 -16.86 39.05 17.34
CA GLU A 199 -17.13 40.46 17.00
C GLU A 199 -18.61 40.75 16.86
N LEU A 200 -19.42 39.78 16.40
CA LEU A 200 -20.88 39.89 16.32
C LEU A 200 -21.59 39.85 17.69
N ILE A 201 -20.98 39.21 18.70
CA ILE A 201 -21.53 39.13 20.07
C ILE A 201 -21.21 40.40 20.89
N LYS A 202 -20.23 41.20 20.44
CA LYS A 202 -19.81 42.44 21.13
C LYS A 202 -20.49 43.70 20.61
N LYS A 203 -21.36 43.57 19.63
CA LYS A 203 -22.27 44.64 19.15
C LYS A 203 -23.70 44.39 19.65
#